data_325350799298e94b97fd061440f3763b
#
_entry.id   325350799298e94b97fd061440f3763b
#
_cell.length_a   1.000
_cell.length_b   1.000
_cell.length_c   1.000
_cell.angle_alpha   90.00
_cell.angle_beta   90.00
_cell.angle_gamma   90.00
#
_symmetry.space_group_name_H-M   'P 1'
#
loop_
_entity.id
_entity.type
_entity.pdbx_description
1 polymer ?
#
loop_
_entity_poly.entity_id
_entity_poly.type
_entity_poly.pdbx_seq_one_letter_code
_entity_poly.pdbx_strand_id
1 'polypeptide(L)'
;SVSHDVDAPSKYPRNNFFIIIRSLAINLLKANFKECKTILKVLSSKYYLLSPYDSYNQFDWIMSKSEEFDLRSTFYFISDKTSKLYDGDYQIRDEAMKNLIRSIHFRGHKIGVHFSYNSWKSKLSLKSEIKKLRDLLIDEKIYQQELGSRMHYLRWIFPDTLENLMEAGTSYDSTITYAGHPGFRAGTCFSYKAFDPIKGKKIDLEIRPLIAMENSILSKRYMNIGIEQKPEDIFYELINSCINVGGTFSLLWHNSDLQYPEQRDLYCKVLEYVDKQQVNK
;
A
#
# COMPACT_ATOMS: atom_id res chain seq x y z
N SER A 1 -9.86 4.87 7.77
CA SER A 1 -8.54 5.16 7.17
C SER A 1 -8.29 4.20 6.01
N VAL A 2 -7.83 4.71 4.87
CA VAL A 2 -7.55 3.92 3.66
C VAL A 2 -6.09 4.08 3.27
N SER A 3 -5.45 2.99 2.83
CA SER A 3 -4.04 3.01 2.42
C SER A 3 -3.76 2.06 1.27
N HIS A 4 -2.67 2.34 0.55
CA HIS A 4 -2.22 1.59 -0.63
C HIS A 4 -0.72 1.37 -0.56
N ASP A 5 -0.30 0.11 -0.59
CA ASP A 5 1.11 -0.24 -0.71
C ASP A 5 1.47 -0.29 -2.20
N VAL A 6 2.45 0.50 -2.60
CA VAL A 6 2.89 0.62 -3.99
C VAL A 6 4.10 -0.30 -4.19
N ASP A 7 3.83 -1.61 -4.21
CA ASP A 7 4.86 -2.63 -4.46
C ASP A 7 5.32 -2.59 -5.91
N ALA A 8 4.38 -2.42 -6.83
CA ALA A 8 4.62 -2.34 -8.25
C ALA A 8 3.71 -1.29 -8.91
N PRO A 9 4.22 -0.12 -9.29
CA PRO A 9 3.44 0.91 -9.99
C PRO A 9 3.12 0.53 -11.44
N SER A 10 3.83 -0.44 -12.01
CA SER A 10 3.68 -0.92 -13.38
C SER A 10 3.72 -2.45 -13.44
N LYS A 11 2.83 -3.02 -14.24
CA LYS A 11 2.81 -4.45 -14.59
C LYS A 11 3.97 -4.84 -15.52
N TYR A 12 4.45 -3.89 -16.31
CA TYR A 12 5.49 -4.09 -17.32
C TYR A 12 6.67 -3.11 -17.11
N PRO A 13 7.45 -3.29 -16.01
CA PRO A 13 8.56 -2.39 -15.71
C PRO A 13 9.67 -2.52 -16.77
N ARG A 14 10.02 -1.40 -17.41
CA ARG A 14 10.99 -1.37 -18.52
C ARG A 14 12.41 -1.78 -18.12
N ASN A 15 12.76 -1.57 -16.86
CA ASN A 15 14.03 -1.99 -16.28
C ASN A 15 14.12 -3.51 -16.02
N ASN A 16 13.01 -4.23 -16.18
CA ASN A 16 12.98 -5.69 -16.10
C ASN A 16 12.51 -6.31 -17.43
N PHE A 17 13.43 -6.28 -18.41
CA PHE A 17 13.17 -6.75 -19.77
C PHE A 17 12.74 -8.23 -19.84
N PHE A 18 13.17 -9.02 -18.87
CA PHE A 18 12.79 -10.44 -18.76
C PHE A 18 11.27 -10.59 -18.51
N ILE A 19 10.69 -9.78 -17.64
CA ILE A 19 9.22 -9.79 -17.39
C ILE A 19 8.47 -9.46 -18.68
N ILE A 20 8.96 -8.49 -19.43
CA ILE A 20 8.33 -8.05 -20.69
C ILE A 20 8.34 -9.14 -21.74
N ILE A 21 9.54 -9.73 -22.01
CA ILE A 21 9.68 -10.82 -22.98
C ILE A 21 8.85 -12.03 -22.57
N ARG A 22 8.92 -12.44 -21.31
CA ARG A 22 8.12 -13.55 -20.80
C ARG A 22 6.62 -13.30 -20.98
N SER A 23 6.16 -12.09 -20.66
CA SER A 23 4.74 -11.71 -20.82
C SER A 23 4.31 -11.73 -22.27
N LEU A 24 5.13 -11.19 -23.19
CA LEU A 24 4.85 -11.24 -24.62
C LEU A 24 4.79 -12.69 -25.12
N ALA A 25 5.76 -13.52 -24.76
CA ALA A 25 5.81 -14.93 -25.18
C ALA A 25 4.58 -15.71 -24.70
N ILE A 26 4.21 -15.55 -23.41
CA ILE A 26 3.04 -16.23 -22.84
C ILE A 26 1.75 -15.77 -23.55
N ASN A 27 1.59 -14.47 -23.79
CA ASN A 27 0.39 -13.95 -24.43
C ASN A 27 0.30 -14.32 -25.92
N LEU A 28 1.43 -14.40 -26.62
CA LEU A 28 1.48 -14.92 -28.00
C LEU A 28 1.09 -16.40 -28.06
N LEU A 29 1.62 -17.24 -27.16
CA LEU A 29 1.26 -18.66 -27.07
C LEU A 29 -0.23 -18.87 -26.75
N LYS A 30 -0.83 -17.96 -25.98
CA LYS A 30 -2.27 -17.97 -25.66
C LYS A 30 -3.14 -17.28 -26.69
N ALA A 31 -2.58 -16.83 -27.81
CA ALA A 31 -3.25 -16.02 -28.83
C ALA A 31 -3.95 -14.74 -28.26
N ASN A 32 -3.44 -14.22 -27.15
CA ASN A 32 -3.95 -13.00 -26.52
C ASN A 32 -3.29 -11.73 -27.13
N PHE A 33 -3.61 -11.49 -28.40
CA PHE A 33 -3.07 -10.35 -29.17
C PHE A 33 -3.44 -8.98 -28.55
N LYS A 34 -4.57 -8.91 -27.84
CA LYS A 34 -4.99 -7.69 -27.14
C LYS A 34 -3.94 -7.30 -26.09
N GLU A 35 -3.51 -8.24 -25.26
CA GLU A 35 -2.50 -7.99 -24.23
C GLU A 35 -1.12 -7.69 -24.85
N CYS A 36 -0.74 -8.39 -25.92
CA CYS A 36 0.50 -8.07 -26.65
C CYS A 36 0.49 -6.60 -27.15
N LYS A 37 -0.61 -6.15 -27.70
CA LYS A 37 -0.78 -4.74 -28.14
C LYS A 37 -0.72 -3.78 -26.95
N THR A 38 -1.28 -4.15 -25.81
CA THR A 38 -1.21 -3.37 -24.57
C THR A 38 0.24 -3.21 -24.10
N ILE A 39 0.99 -4.31 -24.04
CA ILE A 39 2.42 -4.28 -23.67
C ILE A 39 3.20 -3.33 -24.59
N LEU A 40 3.01 -3.41 -25.91
CA LEU A 40 3.67 -2.53 -26.85
C LEU A 40 3.30 -1.05 -26.65
N LYS A 41 2.03 -0.75 -26.34
CA LYS A 41 1.59 0.61 -26.01
C LYS A 41 2.22 1.13 -24.72
N VAL A 42 2.33 0.27 -23.68
CA VAL A 42 3.03 0.63 -22.43
C VAL A 42 4.47 0.99 -22.73
N LEU A 43 5.17 0.16 -23.50
CA LEU A 43 6.58 0.37 -23.84
C LEU A 43 6.82 1.62 -24.70
N SER A 44 5.87 2.00 -25.55
CA SER A 44 5.96 3.20 -26.38
C SER A 44 5.53 4.48 -25.65
N SER A 45 4.99 4.38 -24.43
CA SER A 45 4.57 5.55 -23.65
C SER A 45 5.75 6.40 -23.21
N LYS A 46 5.57 7.71 -23.14
CA LYS A 46 6.58 8.67 -22.66
C LYS A 46 7.05 8.31 -21.25
N TYR A 47 6.11 7.93 -20.40
CA TYR A 47 6.35 7.46 -19.03
C TYR A 47 5.89 6.01 -18.95
N TYR A 48 6.83 5.08 -19.10
CA TYR A 48 6.52 3.65 -19.07
C TYR A 48 6.04 3.14 -17.72
N LEU A 49 6.51 3.74 -16.61
CA LEU A 49 6.12 3.34 -15.25
C LEU A 49 4.68 3.69 -14.91
N LEU A 50 4.11 4.71 -15.50
CA LEU A 50 2.74 5.15 -15.23
C LEU A 50 2.00 5.37 -16.54
N SER A 51 2.21 4.43 -17.49
CA SER A 51 1.49 4.45 -18.74
C SER A 51 -0.03 4.35 -18.50
N PRO A 52 -0.86 5.15 -19.19
CA PRO A 52 -2.32 5.03 -19.11
C PRO A 52 -2.85 3.69 -19.64
N TYR A 53 -2.00 2.93 -20.33
CA TYR A 53 -2.34 1.58 -20.82
C TYR A 53 -1.94 0.47 -19.84
N ASP A 54 -1.20 0.80 -18.78
CA ASP A 54 -0.79 -0.17 -17.78
C ASP A 54 -1.90 -0.40 -16.75
N SER A 55 -2.32 -1.65 -16.61
CA SER A 55 -3.43 -2.01 -15.73
C SER A 55 -3.13 -1.83 -14.23
N TYR A 56 -1.85 -1.71 -13.83
CA TYR A 56 -1.46 -1.39 -12.45
C TYR A 56 -1.55 0.11 -12.14
N ASN A 57 -1.58 0.96 -13.18
CA ASN A 57 -1.72 2.39 -13.00
C ASN A 57 -3.18 2.76 -12.68
N GLN A 58 -3.61 2.47 -11.46
CA GLN A 58 -4.94 2.79 -10.95
C GLN A 58 -4.94 4.02 -10.00
N PHE A 59 -3.83 4.75 -9.89
CA PHE A 59 -3.65 5.80 -8.88
C PHE A 59 -4.68 6.93 -9.00
N ASP A 60 -4.93 7.42 -10.20
CA ASP A 60 -5.92 8.47 -10.43
C ASP A 60 -7.33 8.00 -10.03
N TRP A 61 -7.72 6.79 -10.42
CA TRP A 61 -8.97 6.18 -10.05
C TRP A 61 -9.10 6.00 -8.53
N ILE A 62 -8.05 5.51 -7.86
CA ILE A 62 -8.01 5.35 -6.39
C ILE A 62 -8.23 6.69 -5.69
N MET A 63 -7.50 7.71 -6.10
CA MET A 63 -7.63 9.04 -5.52
C MET A 63 -9.03 9.59 -5.73
N SER A 64 -9.57 9.49 -6.95
CA SER A 64 -10.92 9.95 -7.27
C SER A 64 -11.98 9.23 -6.44
N LYS A 65 -11.84 7.92 -6.23
CA LYS A 65 -12.77 7.16 -5.38
C LYS A 65 -12.66 7.54 -3.90
N SER A 66 -11.46 7.77 -3.41
CA SER A 66 -11.28 8.26 -2.04
C SER A 66 -11.92 9.63 -1.83
N GLU A 67 -11.74 10.54 -2.79
CA GLU A 67 -12.30 11.89 -2.76
C GLU A 67 -13.84 11.91 -2.83
N GLU A 68 -14.42 10.99 -3.62
CA GLU A 68 -15.88 10.81 -3.75
C GLU A 68 -16.55 10.53 -2.40
N PHE A 69 -15.84 9.84 -1.48
CA PHE A 69 -16.29 9.52 -0.13
C PHE A 69 -15.64 10.41 0.95
N ASP A 70 -15.14 11.58 0.60
CA ASP A 70 -14.42 12.51 1.49
C ASP A 70 -13.29 11.85 2.31
N LEU A 71 -12.65 10.82 1.75
CA LEU A 71 -11.54 10.11 2.36
C LEU A 71 -10.20 10.64 1.83
N ARG A 72 -9.16 10.48 2.64
CA ARG A 72 -7.78 10.75 2.24
C ARG A 72 -6.97 9.47 2.40
N SER A 73 -6.51 8.95 1.27
CA SER A 73 -5.67 7.76 1.22
C SER A 73 -4.22 8.06 1.57
N THR A 74 -3.53 7.08 2.15
CA THR A 74 -2.08 7.10 2.31
C THR A 74 -1.45 6.12 1.32
N PHE A 75 -0.51 6.58 0.51
CA PHE A 75 0.26 5.74 -0.42
C PHE A 75 1.65 5.49 0.14
N TYR A 76 1.99 4.23 0.37
CA TYR A 76 3.30 3.82 0.88
C TYR A 76 4.21 3.40 -0.27
N PHE A 77 5.37 4.05 -0.41
CA PHE A 77 6.32 3.81 -1.50
C PHE A 77 7.60 3.15 -1.02
N ILE A 78 8.10 2.16 -1.78
CA ILE A 78 9.43 1.59 -1.56
C ILE A 78 10.46 2.58 -2.09
N SER A 79 11.30 3.10 -1.19
CA SER A 79 12.30 4.14 -1.52
C SER A 79 13.69 3.59 -1.82
N ASP A 80 13.92 2.30 -1.51
CA ASP A 80 15.14 1.57 -1.82
C ASP A 80 14.83 0.10 -2.10
N LYS A 81 15.79 -0.66 -2.59
CA LYS A 81 15.62 -2.07 -2.93
C LYS A 81 16.65 -2.92 -2.21
N THR A 82 16.19 -3.78 -1.29
CA THR A 82 17.03 -4.73 -0.54
C THR A 82 16.87 -6.16 -1.01
N SER A 83 15.84 -6.45 -1.81
CA SER A 83 15.60 -7.75 -2.43
C SER A 83 15.26 -7.60 -3.92
N LYS A 84 15.99 -8.32 -4.77
CA LYS A 84 15.69 -8.38 -6.21
C LYS A 84 14.42 -9.17 -6.53
N LEU A 85 13.99 -10.04 -5.61
CA LEU A 85 12.85 -10.94 -5.83
C LEU A 85 11.54 -10.35 -5.31
N TYR A 86 11.61 -9.63 -4.20
CA TYR A 86 10.42 -9.22 -3.47
C TYR A 86 10.11 -7.72 -3.58
N ASP A 87 11.14 -6.87 -3.73
CA ASP A 87 10.92 -5.43 -3.87
C ASP A 87 10.67 -5.05 -5.32
N GLY A 88 9.80 -4.05 -5.52
CA GLY A 88 9.36 -3.61 -6.84
C GLY A 88 10.46 -3.09 -7.75
N ASP A 89 10.21 -3.14 -9.05
CA ASP A 89 11.15 -2.73 -10.09
C ASP A 89 10.93 -1.26 -10.51
N TYR A 90 11.07 -0.34 -9.55
CA TYR A 90 11.02 1.11 -9.82
C TYR A 90 12.01 1.86 -8.93
N GLN A 91 12.32 3.07 -9.32
CA GLN A 91 13.08 4.01 -8.52
C GLN A 91 12.20 5.20 -8.15
N ILE A 92 12.14 5.54 -6.87
CA ILE A 92 11.26 6.60 -6.38
C ILE A 92 11.61 7.98 -6.98
N ARG A 93 12.86 8.15 -7.47
CA ARG A 93 13.33 9.37 -8.13
C ARG A 93 13.07 9.41 -9.64
N ASP A 94 12.47 8.38 -10.23
CA ASP A 94 12.04 8.44 -11.63
C ASP A 94 11.01 9.55 -11.83
N GLU A 95 11.08 10.25 -12.95
CA GLU A 95 10.23 11.42 -13.21
C GLU A 95 8.74 11.08 -13.15
N ALA A 96 8.36 9.87 -13.60
CA ALA A 96 6.99 9.39 -13.49
C ALA A 96 6.55 9.26 -12.02
N MET A 97 7.42 8.74 -11.15
CA MET A 97 7.13 8.60 -9.73
C MET A 97 7.06 9.94 -9.00
N LYS A 98 7.93 10.88 -9.35
CA LYS A 98 7.86 12.25 -8.85
C LYS A 98 6.54 12.92 -9.23
N ASN A 99 6.11 12.78 -10.49
CA ASN A 99 4.83 13.30 -10.96
C ASN A 99 3.66 12.69 -10.17
N LEU A 100 3.67 11.38 -9.93
CA LEU A 100 2.66 10.71 -9.12
C LEU A 100 2.65 11.24 -7.68
N ILE A 101 3.81 11.34 -7.03
CA ILE A 101 3.96 11.83 -5.66
C ILE A 101 3.46 13.26 -5.53
N ARG A 102 3.79 14.14 -6.50
CA ARG A 102 3.26 15.50 -6.58
C ARG A 102 1.73 15.52 -6.71
N SER A 103 1.17 14.68 -7.58
CA SER A 103 -0.28 14.56 -7.78
C SER A 103 -0.99 14.09 -6.51
N ILE A 104 -0.45 13.08 -5.83
CA ILE A 104 -0.98 12.58 -4.55
C ILE A 104 -1.05 13.70 -3.52
N HIS A 105 0.05 14.43 -3.34
CA HIS A 105 0.12 15.54 -2.39
C HIS A 105 -0.82 16.69 -2.76
N PHE A 106 -0.82 17.10 -4.03
CA PHE A 106 -1.68 18.18 -4.54
C PHE A 106 -3.16 17.90 -4.33
N ARG A 107 -3.58 16.64 -4.45
CA ARG A 107 -4.95 16.17 -4.20
C ARG A 107 -5.26 15.94 -2.72
N GLY A 108 -4.33 16.28 -1.80
CA GLY A 108 -4.54 16.19 -0.36
C GLY A 108 -4.40 14.78 0.23
N HIS A 109 -3.93 13.81 -0.54
CA HIS A 109 -3.59 12.47 -0.06
C HIS A 109 -2.22 12.47 0.63
N LYS A 110 -1.93 11.40 1.38
CA LYS A 110 -0.69 11.28 2.16
C LYS A 110 0.30 10.33 1.50
N ILE A 111 1.57 10.59 1.76
CA ILE A 111 2.70 9.78 1.30
C ILE A 111 3.33 9.13 2.52
N GLY A 112 3.67 7.84 2.44
CA GLY A 112 4.35 7.10 3.48
C GLY A 112 5.53 6.30 2.91
N VAL A 113 6.36 5.76 3.80
CA VAL A 113 7.46 4.87 3.41
C VAL A 113 7.00 3.41 3.53
N HIS A 114 7.11 2.67 2.43
CA HIS A 114 7.03 1.21 2.42
C HIS A 114 8.45 0.68 2.51
N PHE A 115 8.83 0.20 3.69
CA PHE A 115 10.19 -0.26 3.89
C PHE A 115 10.45 -1.56 3.13
N SER A 116 11.56 -1.64 2.44
CA SER A 116 11.92 -2.78 1.59
C SER A 116 12.05 -4.11 2.36
N TYR A 117 11.99 -5.21 1.65
CA TYR A 117 11.82 -6.57 2.19
C TYR A 117 12.80 -6.97 3.30
N ASN A 118 14.07 -6.55 3.25
CA ASN A 118 15.09 -6.93 4.25
C ASN A 118 15.35 -5.85 5.31
N SER A 119 14.75 -4.67 5.19
CA SER A 119 15.05 -3.52 6.06
C SER A 119 14.68 -3.71 7.52
N TRP A 120 13.70 -4.57 7.81
CA TRP A 120 13.22 -4.84 9.17
C TRP A 120 14.31 -5.27 10.16
N LYS A 121 15.42 -5.81 9.66
CA LYS A 121 16.57 -6.26 10.45
C LYS A 121 17.64 -5.18 10.66
N SER A 122 17.55 -4.07 9.93
CA SER A 122 18.66 -3.12 9.82
C SER A 122 18.21 -1.68 10.08
N LYS A 123 18.57 -1.17 11.24
CA LYS A 123 18.40 0.25 11.58
C LYS A 123 18.98 1.19 10.52
N LEU A 124 20.15 0.83 9.94
CA LEU A 124 20.80 1.65 8.91
C LEU A 124 19.98 1.68 7.63
N SER A 125 19.42 0.53 7.20
CA SER A 125 18.53 0.47 6.03
C SER A 125 17.27 1.31 6.25
N LEU A 126 16.61 1.18 7.39
CA LEU A 126 15.43 1.98 7.73
C LEU A 126 15.72 3.48 7.70
N LYS A 127 16.85 3.92 8.32
CA LYS A 127 17.30 5.32 8.27
C LYS A 127 17.61 5.80 6.86
N SER A 128 18.24 4.97 6.04
CA SER A 128 18.56 5.30 4.65
C SER A 128 17.29 5.46 3.81
N GLU A 129 16.35 4.53 3.93
CA GLU A 129 15.13 4.53 3.13
C GLU A 129 14.22 5.71 3.46
N ILE A 130 13.98 5.99 4.73
CA ILE A 130 13.17 7.15 5.12
C ILE A 130 13.84 8.46 4.72
N LYS A 131 15.18 8.52 4.81
CA LYS A 131 15.94 9.69 4.34
C LYS A 131 15.76 9.91 2.85
N LYS A 132 15.87 8.85 2.02
CA LYS A 132 15.66 8.94 0.57
C LYS A 132 14.28 9.50 0.21
N LEU A 133 13.23 9.03 0.91
CA LEU A 133 11.89 9.56 0.69
C LEU A 133 11.79 11.02 1.14
N ARG A 134 12.31 11.37 2.33
CA ARG A 134 12.30 12.76 2.83
C ARG A 134 13.04 13.71 1.92
N ASP A 135 14.23 13.33 1.47
CA ASP A 135 15.02 14.14 0.54
C ASP A 135 14.23 14.38 -0.76
N LEU A 136 13.55 13.35 -1.27
CA LEU A 136 12.69 13.51 -2.44
C LEU A 136 11.53 14.48 -2.17
N LEU A 137 10.83 14.35 -1.04
CA LEU A 137 9.72 15.25 -0.71
C LEU A 137 10.19 16.70 -0.58
N ILE A 138 11.38 16.93 0.00
CA ILE A 138 11.99 18.26 0.09
C ILE A 138 12.32 18.82 -1.31
N ASP A 139 12.97 18.01 -2.17
CA ASP A 139 13.33 18.40 -3.54
C ASP A 139 12.09 18.77 -4.36
N GLU A 140 10.97 18.06 -4.15
CA GLU A 140 9.69 18.31 -4.81
C GLU A 140 8.82 19.37 -4.10
N LYS A 141 9.33 20.02 -3.04
CA LYS A 141 8.64 21.03 -2.23
C LYS A 141 7.33 20.54 -1.61
N ILE A 142 7.30 19.30 -1.22
CA ILE A 142 6.16 18.64 -0.57
C ILE A 142 6.36 18.71 0.94
N TYR A 143 5.45 19.40 1.62
CA TYR A 143 5.47 19.56 3.07
C TYR A 143 4.39 18.70 3.70
N GLN A 144 4.80 17.63 4.38
CA GLN A 144 3.91 16.73 5.09
C GLN A 144 4.41 16.58 6.53
N GLN A 145 3.53 16.88 7.49
CA GLN A 145 3.87 16.92 8.91
C GLN A 145 4.23 15.53 9.46
N GLU A 146 3.43 14.50 9.10
CA GLU A 146 3.62 13.14 9.52
C GLU A 146 4.12 12.27 8.37
N LEU A 147 5.12 11.44 8.61
CA LEU A 147 5.56 10.43 7.66
C LEU A 147 5.35 9.05 8.28
N GLY A 148 4.30 8.37 7.82
CA GLY A 148 3.96 7.03 8.26
C GLY A 148 4.80 5.95 7.58
N SER A 149 4.84 4.78 8.20
CA SER A 149 5.54 3.61 7.67
C SER A 149 4.68 2.36 7.61
N ARG A 150 5.07 1.47 6.71
CA ARG A 150 4.63 0.08 6.66
C ARG A 150 5.77 -0.80 6.16
N MET A 151 5.98 -1.93 6.82
CA MET A 151 7.00 -2.90 6.44
C MET A 151 6.50 -3.79 5.31
N HIS A 152 7.28 -3.94 4.25
CA HIS A 152 6.96 -4.84 3.14
C HIS A 152 6.82 -6.29 3.62
N TYR A 153 5.79 -7.00 3.15
CA TYR A 153 5.38 -8.32 3.64
C TYR A 153 5.04 -8.35 5.14
N LEU A 154 4.72 -7.20 5.76
CA LEU A 154 4.38 -7.07 7.19
C LEU A 154 5.47 -7.65 8.11
N ARG A 155 6.75 -7.60 7.69
CA ARG A 155 7.89 -8.20 8.40
C ARG A 155 8.37 -7.30 9.52
N TRP A 156 8.43 -7.83 10.71
CA TRP A 156 8.98 -7.11 11.86
C TRP A 156 9.41 -8.08 12.95
N ILE A 157 10.27 -7.62 13.88
CA ILE A 157 10.66 -8.34 15.08
C ILE A 157 10.44 -7.41 16.27
N PHE A 158 9.80 -7.93 17.28
CA PHE A 158 9.46 -7.20 18.49
C PHE A 158 10.55 -7.37 19.55
N PRO A 159 10.97 -6.30 20.28
CA PRO A 159 10.58 -4.90 20.08
C PRO A 159 11.48 -4.14 19.11
N ASP A 160 12.56 -4.76 18.59
CA ASP A 160 13.68 -4.10 17.89
C ASP A 160 13.24 -3.28 16.69
N THR A 161 12.29 -3.80 15.88
CA THR A 161 11.83 -3.05 14.70
C THR A 161 11.13 -1.75 15.11
N LEU A 162 10.36 -1.75 16.20
CA LEU A 162 9.67 -0.54 16.68
C LEU A 162 10.66 0.53 17.16
N GLU A 163 11.70 0.14 17.89
CA GLU A 163 12.77 1.06 18.30
C GLU A 163 13.52 1.62 17.08
N ASN A 164 13.84 0.76 16.11
CA ASN A 164 14.53 1.15 14.88
C ASN A 164 13.69 2.11 14.00
N LEU A 165 12.38 1.91 13.92
CA LEU A 165 11.44 2.79 13.22
C LEU A 165 11.37 4.17 13.89
N MET A 166 11.23 4.20 15.23
CA MET A 166 11.29 5.45 16.00
C MET A 166 12.59 6.20 15.73
N GLU A 167 13.73 5.51 15.83
CA GLU A 167 15.03 6.14 15.60
C GLU A 167 15.30 6.51 14.14
N ALA A 168 14.63 5.87 13.18
CA ALA A 168 14.64 6.30 11.79
C ALA A 168 13.81 7.57 11.59
N GLY A 169 12.95 7.90 12.56
CA GLY A 169 12.14 9.11 12.57
C GLY A 169 10.79 8.97 11.86
N THR A 170 10.20 7.77 11.81
CA THR A 170 8.81 7.60 11.40
C THR A 170 7.87 8.19 12.43
N SER A 171 6.80 8.84 11.98
CA SER A 171 5.80 9.45 12.87
C SER A 171 4.85 8.38 13.44
N TYR A 172 4.48 7.40 12.63
CA TYR A 172 3.66 6.26 13.01
C TYR A 172 3.98 5.05 12.13
N ASP A 173 3.62 3.86 12.63
CA ASP A 173 3.71 2.61 11.88
C ASP A 173 2.34 1.93 11.75
N SER A 174 2.05 1.40 10.58
CA SER A 174 0.81 0.69 10.27
C SER A 174 1.08 -0.73 9.72
N THR A 175 2.09 -1.39 10.28
CA THR A 175 2.46 -2.76 9.88
C THR A 175 1.64 -3.83 10.59
N ILE A 176 1.16 -3.56 11.82
CA ILE A 176 0.59 -4.60 12.69
C ILE A 176 -0.77 -5.05 12.16
N THR A 177 -0.78 -6.21 11.54
CA THR A 177 -1.94 -6.98 11.10
C THR A 177 -1.57 -8.44 10.94
N TYR A 178 -2.55 -9.31 10.70
CA TYR A 178 -2.30 -10.68 10.25
C TYR A 178 -2.20 -10.72 8.72
N ALA A 179 -1.24 -11.49 8.19
CA ALA A 179 -1.15 -11.69 6.74
C ALA A 179 -2.23 -12.68 6.23
N GLY A 180 -2.54 -13.72 7.03
CA GLY A 180 -3.40 -14.82 6.62
C GLY A 180 -4.91 -14.58 6.73
N HIS A 181 -5.33 -13.60 7.50
CA HIS A 181 -6.74 -13.23 7.70
C HIS A 181 -6.83 -11.78 8.23
N PRO A 182 -7.93 -11.06 8.02
CA PRO A 182 -8.12 -9.73 8.59
C PRO A 182 -8.48 -9.82 10.08
N GLY A 183 -8.41 -8.71 10.80
CA GLY A 183 -8.84 -8.61 12.21
C GLY A 183 -7.88 -7.82 13.10
N PHE A 184 -8.08 -7.94 14.38
CA PHE A 184 -7.49 -7.09 15.42
C PHE A 184 -6.23 -7.74 16.03
N ARG A 185 -5.12 -7.85 15.27
CA ARG A 185 -3.86 -8.43 15.77
C ARG A 185 -3.30 -7.71 17.00
N ALA A 186 -3.49 -6.39 17.06
CA ALA A 186 -3.08 -5.58 18.20
C ALA A 186 -4.09 -5.63 19.39
N GLY A 187 -5.19 -6.39 19.26
CA GLY A 187 -6.29 -6.41 20.23
C GLY A 187 -7.11 -5.12 20.27
N THR A 188 -6.88 -4.18 19.35
CA THR A 188 -7.55 -2.88 19.29
C THR A 188 -7.57 -2.33 17.86
N CYS A 189 -8.50 -1.41 17.60
CA CYS A 189 -8.54 -0.57 16.40
C CYS A 189 -8.22 0.92 16.70
N PHE A 190 -7.82 1.23 17.92
CA PHE A 190 -7.34 2.56 18.29
C PHE A 190 -5.84 2.66 18.04
N SER A 191 -5.38 3.87 17.72
CA SER A 191 -3.95 4.20 17.75
C SER A 191 -3.43 4.18 19.18
N TYR A 192 -2.19 3.72 19.37
CA TYR A 192 -1.54 3.69 20.68
C TYR A 192 -0.04 3.91 20.54
N LYS A 193 0.61 4.34 21.63
CA LYS A 193 2.07 4.43 21.70
C LYS A 193 2.68 3.05 21.89
N ALA A 194 3.72 2.75 21.09
CA ALA A 194 4.46 1.51 21.20
C ALA A 194 5.10 1.37 22.60
N PHE A 195 5.30 0.13 23.04
CA PHE A 195 5.86 -0.18 24.34
C PHE A 195 6.85 -1.35 24.23
N ASP A 196 8.00 -1.21 24.88
CA ASP A 196 8.98 -2.29 25.06
C ASP A 196 8.77 -2.95 26.43
N PRO A 197 8.18 -4.15 26.49
CA PRO A 197 7.95 -4.85 27.76
C PRO A 197 9.24 -5.43 28.36
N ILE A 198 10.30 -5.62 27.57
CA ILE A 198 11.58 -6.13 28.05
C ILE A 198 12.29 -5.05 28.85
N LYS A 199 12.30 -3.82 28.36
CA LYS A 199 12.90 -2.66 29.01
C LYS A 199 11.92 -1.90 29.90
N GLY A 200 10.63 -2.27 29.91
CA GLY A 200 9.58 -1.60 30.69
C GLY A 200 9.35 -0.14 30.30
N LYS A 201 9.57 0.24 29.03
CA LYS A 201 9.51 1.64 28.61
C LYS A 201 8.62 1.89 27.37
N LYS A 202 8.03 3.07 27.30
CA LYS A 202 7.37 3.56 26.09
C LYS A 202 8.39 3.80 24.98
N ILE A 203 8.00 3.49 23.76
CA ILE A 203 8.68 3.87 22.52
C ILE A 203 7.88 5.03 21.92
N ASP A 204 8.52 6.13 21.58
CA ASP A 204 7.84 7.29 21.01
C ASP A 204 7.52 7.10 19.51
N LEU A 205 6.78 6.03 19.25
CA LEU A 205 6.24 5.65 17.97
C LEU A 205 4.74 5.39 18.15
N GLU A 206 3.92 6.02 17.32
CA GLU A 206 2.49 5.70 17.28
C GLU A 206 2.27 4.45 16.43
N ILE A 207 1.46 3.52 16.92
CA ILE A 207 1.00 2.36 16.17
C ILE A 207 -0.42 2.62 15.73
N ARG A 208 -0.66 2.52 14.42
CA ARG A 208 -1.99 2.57 13.79
C ARG A 208 -2.31 1.18 13.24
N PRO A 209 -3.02 0.33 14.00
CA PRO A 209 -3.26 -1.05 13.60
C PRO A 209 -3.93 -1.14 12.23
N LEU A 210 -3.45 -2.03 11.38
CA LEU A 210 -4.11 -2.36 10.12
C LEU A 210 -5.13 -3.48 10.39
N ILE A 211 -6.39 -3.25 10.03
CA ILE A 211 -7.49 -4.17 10.36
C ILE A 211 -7.81 -5.11 9.20
N ALA A 212 -7.81 -4.61 7.98
CA ALA A 212 -8.11 -5.42 6.81
C ALA A 212 -7.16 -5.14 5.65
N MET A 213 -6.76 -6.23 4.98
CA MET A 213 -6.02 -6.20 3.73
C MET A 213 -6.76 -7.12 2.74
N GLU A 214 -6.99 -6.63 1.51
CA GLU A 214 -7.71 -7.39 0.49
C GLU A 214 -7.08 -8.76 0.22
N ASN A 215 -5.75 -8.80 0.16
CA ASN A 215 -5.00 -10.02 -0.10
C ASN A 215 -5.18 -11.09 0.98
N SER A 216 -5.39 -10.71 2.24
CA SER A 216 -5.70 -11.65 3.32
C SER A 216 -7.00 -12.42 3.05
N ILE A 217 -7.97 -11.77 2.41
CA ILE A 217 -9.30 -12.32 2.13
C ILE A 217 -9.34 -13.02 0.77
N LEU A 218 -8.88 -12.33 -0.29
CA LEU A 218 -9.09 -12.76 -1.68
C LEU A 218 -8.00 -13.69 -2.22
N SER A 219 -6.76 -13.56 -1.72
CA SER A 219 -5.64 -14.30 -2.28
C SER A 219 -5.75 -15.81 -2.04
N LYS A 220 -5.47 -16.60 -3.08
CA LYS A 220 -5.36 -18.07 -3.01
C LYS A 220 -4.35 -18.57 -1.99
N ARG A 221 -3.41 -17.70 -1.59
CA ARG A 221 -2.39 -18.03 -0.59
C ARG A 221 -2.96 -18.02 0.84
N TYR A 222 -4.07 -17.31 1.07
CA TYR A 222 -4.66 -17.05 2.38
C TYR A 222 -6.09 -17.58 2.47
N MET A 223 -7.08 -16.76 2.78
CA MET A 223 -8.46 -17.23 2.95
C MET A 223 -9.10 -17.70 1.64
N ASN A 224 -8.66 -17.18 0.49
CA ASN A 224 -9.16 -17.55 -0.84
C ASN A 224 -10.69 -17.45 -0.98
N ILE A 225 -11.25 -16.38 -0.42
CA ILE A 225 -12.69 -16.11 -0.54
C ILE A 225 -12.94 -15.52 -1.93
N GLY A 226 -13.70 -16.24 -2.76
CA GLY A 226 -14.09 -15.75 -4.09
C GLY A 226 -15.11 -14.61 -4.01
N ILE A 227 -15.20 -13.83 -5.07
CA ILE A 227 -16.15 -12.70 -5.13
C ILE A 227 -17.60 -13.18 -4.98
N GLU A 228 -17.91 -14.36 -5.48
CA GLU A 228 -19.23 -15.01 -5.36
C GLU A 228 -19.60 -15.41 -3.91
N GLN A 229 -18.62 -15.49 -3.03
CA GLN A 229 -18.78 -15.82 -1.61
C GLN A 229 -19.01 -14.59 -0.73
N LYS A 230 -19.30 -13.44 -1.34
CA LYS A 230 -19.59 -12.16 -0.68
C LYS A 230 -18.50 -11.73 0.32
N PRO A 231 -17.25 -11.56 -0.14
CA PRO A 231 -16.17 -11.12 0.73
C PRO A 231 -16.44 -9.77 1.39
N GLU A 232 -17.35 -8.94 0.85
CA GLU A 232 -17.80 -7.69 1.45
C GLU A 232 -18.36 -7.87 2.87
N ASP A 233 -19.01 -8.98 3.19
CA ASP A 233 -19.59 -9.24 4.50
C ASP A 233 -18.49 -9.24 5.59
N ILE A 234 -17.31 -9.78 5.28
CA ILE A 234 -16.15 -9.77 6.20
C ILE A 234 -15.70 -8.34 6.48
N PHE A 235 -15.62 -7.50 5.44
CA PHE A 235 -15.27 -6.09 5.64
C PHE A 235 -16.32 -5.36 6.47
N TYR A 236 -17.61 -5.60 6.21
CA TYR A 236 -18.72 -4.97 6.94
C TYR A 236 -18.71 -5.33 8.43
N GLU A 237 -18.45 -6.60 8.77
CA GLU A 237 -18.32 -7.03 10.17
C GLU A 237 -17.17 -6.31 10.89
N LEU A 238 -16.02 -6.16 10.24
CA LEU A 238 -14.86 -5.46 10.81
C LEU A 238 -15.11 -3.95 10.93
N ILE A 239 -15.77 -3.33 9.94
CA ILE A 239 -16.18 -1.93 9.98
C ILE A 239 -17.12 -1.71 11.17
N ASN A 240 -18.17 -2.52 11.30
CA ASN A 240 -19.12 -2.43 12.40
C ASN A 240 -18.46 -2.60 13.75
N SER A 241 -17.51 -3.56 13.86
CA SER A 241 -16.75 -3.79 15.10
C SER A 241 -15.96 -2.55 15.51
N CYS A 242 -15.32 -1.86 14.56
CA CYS A 242 -14.61 -0.61 14.83
C CYS A 242 -15.57 0.53 15.22
N ILE A 243 -16.69 0.66 14.52
CA ILE A 243 -17.68 1.71 14.76
C ILE A 243 -18.33 1.56 16.14
N ASN A 244 -18.66 0.33 16.53
CA ASN A 244 -19.32 0.04 17.82
C ASN A 244 -18.50 0.48 19.03
N VAL A 245 -17.18 0.51 18.89
CA VAL A 245 -16.27 0.98 19.94
C VAL A 245 -15.78 2.42 19.72
N GLY A 246 -16.19 3.09 18.66
CA GLY A 246 -15.71 4.42 18.29
C GLY A 246 -14.26 4.45 17.80
N GLY A 247 -13.75 3.31 17.32
CA GLY A 247 -12.38 3.16 16.83
C GLY A 247 -12.24 3.45 15.34
N THR A 248 -11.06 3.16 14.79
CA THR A 248 -10.73 3.38 13.38
C THR A 248 -10.67 2.07 12.62
N PHE A 249 -11.51 1.91 11.60
CA PHE A 249 -11.30 0.87 10.59
C PHE A 249 -10.19 1.30 9.63
N SER A 250 -9.14 0.50 9.50
CA SER A 250 -8.02 0.74 8.59
C SER A 250 -7.94 -0.35 7.52
N LEU A 251 -7.95 0.09 6.26
CA LEU A 251 -7.97 -0.72 5.06
C LEU A 251 -6.67 -0.55 4.29
N LEU A 252 -6.10 -1.66 3.86
CA LEU A 252 -5.06 -1.73 2.83
C LEU A 252 -5.64 -2.36 1.57
N TRP A 253 -5.34 -1.75 0.41
CA TRP A 253 -5.59 -2.33 -0.91
C TRP A 253 -4.46 -1.99 -1.86
N HIS A 254 -3.86 -3.00 -2.51
CA HIS A 254 -2.77 -2.77 -3.46
C HIS A 254 -3.29 -2.20 -4.79
N ASN A 255 -2.56 -1.26 -5.37
CA ASN A 255 -2.93 -0.69 -6.67
C ASN A 255 -2.98 -1.73 -7.79
N SER A 256 -2.12 -2.75 -7.73
CA SER A 256 -2.04 -3.83 -8.70
C SER A 256 -3.29 -4.72 -8.75
N ASP A 257 -3.97 -4.89 -7.63
CA ASP A 257 -5.16 -5.74 -7.53
C ASP A 257 -6.40 -5.05 -8.08
N LEU A 258 -6.42 -3.72 -8.07
CA LEU A 258 -7.47 -2.91 -8.70
C LEU A 258 -7.43 -2.92 -10.24
N GLN A 259 -6.52 -3.69 -10.88
CA GLN A 259 -6.61 -4.00 -12.30
C GLN A 259 -7.85 -4.83 -12.65
N TYR A 260 -8.40 -5.58 -11.69
CA TYR A 260 -9.57 -6.44 -11.88
C TYR A 260 -10.86 -5.68 -11.59
N PRO A 261 -11.83 -5.64 -12.55
CA PRO A 261 -13.10 -4.92 -12.36
C PRO A 261 -13.85 -5.37 -11.09
N GLU A 262 -13.90 -6.66 -10.83
CA GLU A 262 -14.56 -7.24 -9.67
C GLU A 262 -13.95 -6.78 -8.34
N GLN A 263 -12.64 -6.56 -8.30
CA GLN A 263 -11.99 -6.00 -7.11
C GLN A 263 -12.25 -4.51 -6.96
N ARG A 264 -12.38 -3.77 -8.06
CA ARG A 264 -12.81 -2.35 -8.01
C ARG A 264 -14.24 -2.22 -7.48
N ASP A 265 -15.14 -3.10 -7.94
CA ASP A 265 -16.53 -3.10 -7.47
C ASP A 265 -16.60 -3.42 -5.96
N LEU A 266 -15.83 -4.41 -5.50
CA LEU A 266 -15.74 -4.74 -4.08
C LEU A 266 -15.14 -3.57 -3.27
N TYR A 267 -14.07 -2.96 -3.75
CA TYR A 267 -13.46 -1.78 -3.12
C TYR A 267 -14.46 -0.65 -2.97
N CYS A 268 -15.23 -0.33 -4.02
CA CYS A 268 -16.28 0.69 -3.97
C CYS A 268 -17.34 0.33 -2.93
N LYS A 269 -17.85 -0.92 -2.90
CA LYS A 269 -18.82 -1.36 -1.89
C LYS A 269 -18.33 -1.16 -0.47
N VAL A 270 -17.05 -1.44 -0.21
CA VAL A 270 -16.44 -1.25 1.12
C VAL A 270 -16.38 0.24 1.48
N LEU A 271 -15.97 1.12 0.55
CA LEU A 271 -15.95 2.57 0.79
C LEU A 271 -17.35 3.15 1.00
N GLU A 272 -18.31 2.77 0.16
CA GLU A 272 -19.71 3.16 0.31
C GLU A 272 -20.30 2.76 1.66
N TYR A 273 -19.94 1.55 2.13
CA TYR A 273 -20.41 1.09 3.43
C TYR A 273 -19.84 1.95 4.58
N VAL A 274 -18.54 2.28 4.51
CA VAL A 274 -17.90 3.18 5.48
C VAL A 274 -18.61 4.54 5.50
N ASP A 275 -18.86 5.13 4.33
CA ASP A 275 -19.50 6.43 4.19
C ASP A 275 -20.91 6.44 4.80
N LYS A 276 -21.75 5.46 4.45
CA LYS A 276 -23.10 5.30 5.01
C LYS A 276 -23.09 5.21 6.53
N GLN A 277 -22.10 4.59 7.12
CA GLN A 277 -21.98 4.46 8.57
C GLN A 277 -21.51 5.74 9.26
N GLN A 278 -20.83 6.64 8.54
CA GLN A 278 -20.43 7.96 9.07
C GLN A 278 -21.57 8.97 9.07
N VAL A 279 -22.44 8.92 8.07
CA VAL A 279 -23.62 9.82 7.95
C VAL A 279 -24.68 9.51 9.02
N ASN A 280 -24.73 8.28 9.52
CA ASN A 280 -25.71 7.84 10.53
C ASN A 280 -25.27 8.09 11.99
N LYS A 281 -24.18 8.81 12.21
CA LYS A 281 -23.70 9.28 13.52
C LYS A 281 -23.90 10.76 13.68
#